data_cb0af190bd6588040b6c4f3bf28ce604
#
_entry.id   cb0af190bd6588040b6c4f3bf28ce604
#
_cell.length_a   1.000
_cell.length_b   1.000
_cell.length_c   1.000
_cell.angle_alpha   90.00
_cell.angle_beta   90.00
_cell.angle_gamma   90.00
#
_symmetry.space_group_name_H-M   'P 1'
#
loop_
_entity.id
_entity.type
_entity.pdbx_description
1 polymer ?
#
loop_
_entity_poly.entity_id
_entity_poly.type
_entity_poly.pdbx_seq_one_letter_code
_entity_poly.pdbx_strand_id
1 'polypeptide(L)'
;RSLIIGKRLQIVHVTFYGSSSTTQRQEIIEVSTFRALLEESGEHIAQSGRILRDNVWGNQAEDAARRDFTINAMYYDPASERVLDYHHGMADIKNKLLRMIGDPTQRYREDPVRMLRVVRFAAKTQFEIEPKSLEPIASLAHLIHDVPSARLFDEMLKLLVSGHAWSSLRTLRDVGLDQGLLPMLDAILEKDGQTSFAKLALDRTDQ
;
A
#
# COMPACT_ATOMS: atom_id res chain seq x y z
N ARG A 1 28.65 0.91 -2.86
CA ARG A 1 28.59 -0.49 -2.43
C ARG A 1 27.25 -1.07 -2.81
N SER A 2 27.19 -2.31 -3.32
CA SER A 2 25.96 -3.00 -3.65
C SER A 2 25.78 -4.26 -2.80
N LEU A 3 24.54 -4.57 -2.42
CA LEU A 3 24.17 -5.74 -1.64
C LEU A 3 22.85 -6.30 -2.17
N ILE A 4 22.79 -7.61 -2.40
CA ILE A 4 21.53 -8.28 -2.77
C ILE A 4 20.79 -8.64 -1.47
N ILE A 5 19.56 -8.18 -1.35
CA ILE A 5 18.69 -8.42 -0.20
C ILE A 5 17.47 -9.20 -0.64
N GLY A 6 17.01 -10.09 0.23
CA GLY A 6 15.80 -10.90 0.03
C GLY A 6 16.06 -12.25 -0.62
N LYS A 7 15.49 -13.29 -0.01
CA LYS A 7 15.55 -14.67 -0.53
C LYS A 7 14.51 -14.92 -1.62
N ARG A 8 13.36 -14.29 -1.51
CA ARG A 8 12.20 -14.48 -2.39
C ARG A 8 12.15 -13.47 -3.53
N LEU A 9 12.49 -12.22 -3.21
CA LEU A 9 12.53 -11.10 -4.12
C LEU A 9 13.95 -10.52 -4.02
N GLN A 10 14.73 -10.73 -5.05
CA GLN A 10 16.08 -10.19 -5.10
C GLN A 10 16.03 -8.70 -5.43
N ILE A 11 16.31 -7.87 -4.43
CA ILE A 11 16.45 -6.43 -4.58
C ILE A 11 17.93 -6.10 -4.38
N VAL A 12 18.50 -5.32 -5.27
CA VAL A 12 19.85 -4.82 -5.14
C VAL A 12 19.81 -3.46 -4.46
N HIS A 13 20.36 -3.36 -3.26
CA HIS A 13 20.61 -2.08 -2.62
C HIS A 13 21.93 -1.50 -3.11
N VAL A 14 21.87 -0.34 -3.74
CA VAL A 14 23.06 0.42 -4.13
C VAL A 14 23.22 1.58 -3.15
N THR A 15 24.28 1.51 -2.35
CA THR A 15 24.57 2.51 -1.32
C THR A 15 25.52 3.56 -1.83
N PHE A 16 25.11 4.81 -1.76
CA PHE A 16 25.92 6.00 -2.03
C PHE A 16 26.32 6.67 -0.71
N TYR A 17 27.54 7.11 -0.64
CA TYR A 17 28.06 7.86 0.51
C TYR A 17 28.31 9.29 0.07
N GLY A 18 27.53 10.25 0.58
CA GLY A 18 27.77 11.68 0.33
C GLY A 18 29.05 12.16 1.05
N SER A 19 29.89 12.88 0.35
CA SER A 19 31.11 13.49 0.89
C SER A 19 30.86 14.88 1.49
N SER A 20 29.86 15.03 2.35
CA SER A 20 29.67 16.26 3.13
C SER A 20 30.38 16.14 4.47
N SER A 21 31.22 17.11 4.79
CA SER A 21 32.18 17.11 5.91
C SER A 21 31.59 17.10 7.32
N THR A 22 30.28 17.04 7.48
CA THR A 22 29.62 17.11 8.80
C THR A 22 28.62 15.99 9.11
N THR A 23 28.12 15.26 8.10
CA THR A 23 27.26 14.07 8.34
C THR A 23 27.43 13.09 7.18
N GLN A 24 27.87 11.87 7.47
CA GLN A 24 27.86 10.77 6.50
C GLN A 24 26.39 10.39 6.22
N ARG A 25 25.75 11.08 5.27
CA ARG A 25 24.41 10.70 4.83
C ARG A 25 24.56 9.54 3.86
N GLN A 26 24.06 8.41 4.28
CA GLN A 26 24.01 7.21 3.44
C GLN A 26 22.69 7.24 2.68
N GLU A 27 22.75 7.21 1.35
CA GLU A 27 21.58 7.10 0.50
C GLU A 27 21.56 5.71 -0.14
N ILE A 28 20.39 5.05 -0.12
CA ILE A 28 20.20 3.71 -0.66
C ILE A 28 19.21 3.81 -1.81
N ILE A 29 19.63 3.33 -2.98
CA ILE A 29 18.74 3.13 -4.13
C ILE A 29 18.45 1.63 -4.25
N GLU A 30 17.17 1.29 -4.27
CA GLU A 30 16.71 -0.07 -4.49
C GLU A 30 16.53 -0.31 -5.99
N VAL A 31 17.18 -1.34 -6.50
CA VAL A 31 17.08 -1.77 -7.90
C VAL A 31 16.45 -3.14 -7.94
N SER A 32 15.36 -3.28 -8.68
CA SER A 32 14.66 -4.56 -8.88
C SER A 32 14.30 -4.78 -10.34
N THR A 33 14.08 -6.02 -10.73
CA THR A 33 13.56 -6.37 -12.05
C THR A 33 12.06 -6.08 -12.14
N PHE A 34 11.55 -5.84 -13.35
CA PHE A 34 10.12 -5.85 -13.62
C PHE A 34 9.55 -7.26 -13.47
N ARG A 35 8.33 -7.36 -12.99
CA ARG A 35 7.64 -8.62 -12.74
C ARG A 35 6.38 -8.71 -13.59
N ALA A 36 6.10 -9.90 -14.11
CA ALA A 36 4.89 -10.17 -14.87
C ALA A 36 3.66 -10.28 -13.95
N LEU A 37 2.49 -10.01 -14.51
CA LEU A 37 1.23 -10.53 -13.99
C LEU A 37 1.27 -12.06 -14.15
N LEU A 38 1.05 -12.79 -13.07
CA LEU A 38 0.78 -14.22 -13.17
C LEU A 38 -0.63 -14.37 -13.76
N GLU A 39 -0.72 -14.80 -15.03
CA GLU A 39 -1.98 -15.28 -15.55
C GLU A 39 -2.45 -16.49 -14.72
N GLU A 40 -3.76 -16.69 -14.62
CA GLU A 40 -4.42 -17.78 -13.87
C GLU A 40 -4.08 -19.21 -14.38
N SER A 41 -2.83 -19.45 -14.77
CA SER A 41 -2.36 -20.81 -14.96
C SER A 41 -2.23 -21.45 -13.58
N GLY A 42 -3.21 -22.25 -13.21
CA GLY A 42 -3.54 -22.80 -11.88
C GLY A 42 -2.42 -23.45 -11.04
N GLU A 43 -1.17 -23.40 -11.46
CA GLU A 43 -0.04 -23.99 -10.75
C GLU A 43 0.56 -23.09 -9.64
N HIS A 44 0.22 -21.79 -9.62
CA HIS A 44 0.83 -20.82 -8.71
C HIS A 44 -0.15 -20.09 -7.80
N ILE A 45 -1.44 -20.44 -7.88
CA ILE A 45 -2.51 -19.85 -7.07
C ILE A 45 -3.03 -20.91 -6.09
N ALA A 46 -3.06 -20.60 -4.79
CA ALA A 46 -3.71 -21.46 -3.81
C ALA A 46 -5.23 -21.51 -4.09
N GLN A 47 -5.92 -22.57 -3.63
CA GLN A 47 -7.38 -22.70 -3.73
C GLN A 47 -8.17 -21.50 -3.17
N SER A 48 -7.53 -20.68 -2.33
CA SER A 48 -8.05 -19.41 -1.80
C SER A 48 -7.85 -18.19 -2.71
N GLY A 49 -7.34 -18.35 -3.94
CA GLY A 49 -6.99 -17.24 -4.84
C GLY A 49 -5.66 -16.54 -4.51
N ARG A 50 -4.90 -17.07 -3.56
CA ARG A 50 -3.65 -16.46 -3.09
C ARG A 50 -2.49 -16.81 -4.01
N ILE A 51 -1.76 -15.80 -4.49
CA ILE A 51 -0.56 -15.96 -5.31
C ILE A 51 0.55 -16.64 -4.50
N LEU A 52 0.99 -17.84 -4.92
CA LEU A 52 2.03 -18.62 -4.26
C LEU A 52 3.45 -18.28 -4.74
N ARG A 53 3.61 -17.81 -5.98
CA ARG A 53 4.87 -17.37 -6.55
C ARG A 53 4.69 -16.04 -7.28
N ASP A 54 5.41 -15.02 -6.85
CA ASP A 54 5.36 -13.64 -7.40
C ASP A 54 6.67 -13.27 -8.12
N ASN A 55 7.42 -14.26 -8.60
CA ASN A 55 8.77 -14.03 -9.12
C ASN A 55 8.90 -14.46 -10.60
N VAL A 56 7.96 -14.01 -11.42
CA VAL A 56 8.05 -14.15 -12.88
C VAL A 56 8.52 -12.80 -13.45
N TRP A 57 9.55 -12.86 -14.26
CA TRP A 57 10.09 -11.66 -14.91
C TRP A 57 9.13 -11.18 -15.99
N GLY A 58 8.93 -9.87 -16.04
CA GLY A 58 8.02 -9.24 -16.98
C GLY A 58 8.61 -7.97 -17.57
N ASN A 59 7.81 -7.33 -18.40
CA ASN A 59 8.11 -5.99 -18.91
C ASN A 59 7.54 -4.90 -17.99
N GLN A 60 7.82 -3.64 -18.30
CA GLN A 60 7.43 -2.50 -17.49
C GLN A 60 5.90 -2.32 -17.40
N ALA A 61 5.17 -2.58 -18.49
CA ALA A 61 3.71 -2.47 -18.52
C ALA A 61 3.04 -3.56 -17.65
N GLU A 62 3.57 -4.78 -17.66
CA GLU A 62 3.13 -5.86 -16.78
C GLU A 62 3.41 -5.55 -15.31
N ASP A 63 4.59 -4.98 -15.00
CA ASP A 63 4.88 -4.56 -13.64
C ASP A 63 3.95 -3.43 -13.16
N ALA A 64 3.59 -2.50 -14.05
CA ALA A 64 2.59 -1.48 -13.76
C ALA A 64 1.23 -2.08 -13.44
N ALA A 65 0.76 -3.02 -14.27
CA ALA A 65 -0.57 -3.63 -14.16
C ALA A 65 -0.77 -4.44 -12.86
N ARG A 66 0.30 -5.05 -12.30
CA ARG A 66 0.22 -5.80 -11.05
C ARG A 66 0.23 -4.93 -9.79
N ARG A 67 0.54 -3.63 -9.89
CA ARG A 67 0.55 -2.71 -8.75
C ARG A 67 -0.87 -2.46 -8.22
N ASP A 68 -0.95 -1.84 -7.05
CA ASP A 68 -2.23 -1.59 -6.39
C ASP A 68 -2.98 -0.40 -7.00
N PHE A 69 -2.34 0.77 -7.04
CA PHE A 69 -3.00 2.03 -7.43
C PHE A 69 -2.35 2.66 -8.64
N THR A 70 -3.15 3.33 -9.46
CA THR A 70 -2.71 4.06 -10.65
C THR A 70 -1.59 5.05 -10.33
N ILE A 71 -1.72 5.78 -9.22
CA ILE A 71 -0.74 6.77 -8.76
C ILE A 71 0.61 6.15 -8.34
N ASN A 72 0.65 4.85 -8.08
CA ASN A 72 1.86 4.11 -7.71
C ASN A 72 2.46 3.32 -8.88
N ALA A 73 1.87 3.41 -10.08
CA ALA A 73 2.22 2.58 -11.24
C ALA A 73 2.83 3.40 -12.39
N MET A 74 3.48 4.50 -12.05
CA MET A 74 4.20 5.34 -13.00
C MET A 74 5.70 5.12 -12.85
N TYR A 75 6.42 5.32 -13.97
CA TYR A 75 7.86 5.22 -14.04
C TYR A 75 8.44 6.50 -14.62
N TYR A 76 9.59 6.90 -14.14
CA TYR A 76 10.34 8.01 -14.70
C TYR A 76 11.58 7.50 -15.42
N ASP A 77 11.73 7.85 -16.69
CA ASP A 77 12.93 7.58 -17.46
C ASP A 77 13.85 8.83 -17.42
N PRO A 78 14.97 8.77 -16.70
CA PRO A 78 15.87 9.92 -16.57
C PRO A 78 16.62 10.23 -17.85
N ALA A 79 16.75 9.28 -18.77
CA ALA A 79 17.48 9.51 -20.03
C ALA A 79 16.65 10.34 -21.01
N SER A 80 15.33 10.12 -21.06
CA SER A 80 14.41 10.89 -21.90
C SER A 80 13.64 11.97 -21.13
N GLU A 81 13.82 12.06 -19.80
CA GLU A 81 13.09 12.95 -18.90
C GLU A 81 11.56 12.78 -19.00
N ARG A 82 11.08 11.55 -19.21
CA ARG A 82 9.67 11.26 -19.46
C ARG A 82 9.07 10.40 -18.35
N VAL A 83 7.82 10.71 -18.02
CA VAL A 83 6.98 9.85 -17.18
C VAL A 83 6.23 8.88 -18.07
N LEU A 84 6.35 7.58 -17.78
CA LEU A 84 5.63 6.51 -18.44
C LEU A 84 4.45 6.13 -17.54
N ASP A 85 3.24 6.39 -18.02
CA ASP A 85 1.98 6.23 -17.28
C ASP A 85 1.05 5.30 -18.04
N TYR A 86 0.98 4.04 -17.62
CA TYR A 86 0.19 3.00 -18.27
C TYR A 86 -1.28 2.96 -17.81
N HIS A 87 -1.59 3.59 -16.67
CA HIS A 87 -2.88 3.48 -16.00
C HIS A 87 -3.53 4.81 -15.66
N HIS A 88 -3.10 5.90 -16.32
CA HIS A 88 -3.63 7.25 -16.12
C HIS A 88 -3.44 7.82 -14.70
N GLY A 89 -2.35 7.42 -14.03
CA GLY A 89 -2.01 7.88 -12.67
C GLY A 89 -1.81 9.39 -12.59
N MET A 90 -1.25 10.04 -13.63
CA MET A 90 -1.11 11.50 -13.70
C MET A 90 -2.45 12.21 -13.68
N ALA A 91 -3.46 11.67 -14.38
CA ALA A 91 -4.82 12.22 -14.37
C ALA A 91 -5.47 12.06 -13.00
N ASP A 92 -5.29 10.90 -12.36
CA ASP A 92 -5.82 10.62 -11.02
C ASP A 92 -5.15 11.50 -9.95
N ILE A 93 -3.84 11.77 -10.05
CA ILE A 93 -3.15 12.74 -9.17
C ILE A 93 -3.76 14.14 -9.34
N LYS A 94 -3.95 14.59 -10.57
CA LYS A 94 -4.54 15.91 -10.85
C LYS A 94 -5.95 16.03 -10.28
N ASN A 95 -6.73 14.95 -10.33
CA ASN A 95 -8.09 14.88 -9.82
C ASN A 95 -8.17 14.51 -8.34
N LYS A 96 -7.04 14.30 -7.66
CA LYS A 96 -6.95 13.82 -6.26
C LYS A 96 -7.76 12.54 -6.04
N LEU A 97 -7.64 11.59 -6.93
CA LEU A 97 -8.39 10.34 -6.92
C LEU A 97 -7.46 9.15 -6.65
N LEU A 98 -7.84 8.30 -5.70
CA LEU A 98 -7.18 7.04 -5.42
C LEU A 98 -7.95 5.89 -6.09
N ARG A 99 -7.37 5.34 -7.16
CA ARG A 99 -7.99 4.31 -8.00
C ARG A 99 -7.18 3.03 -7.96
N MET A 100 -7.88 1.89 -7.74
CA MET A 100 -7.31 0.54 -7.89
C MET A 100 -7.08 0.20 -9.37
N ILE A 101 -5.97 -0.45 -9.68
CA ILE A 101 -5.71 -1.01 -11.01
C ILE A 101 -6.40 -2.35 -11.14
N GLY A 102 -7.13 -2.56 -12.24
CA GLY A 102 -7.91 -3.77 -12.50
C GLY A 102 -9.26 -3.78 -11.80
N ASP A 103 -9.85 -4.96 -11.65
CA ASP A 103 -11.12 -5.14 -10.94
C ASP A 103 -10.91 -5.11 -9.43
N PRO A 104 -11.46 -4.13 -8.69
CA PRO A 104 -11.21 -4.01 -7.25
C PRO A 104 -11.68 -5.22 -6.45
N THR A 105 -12.79 -5.85 -6.82
CA THR A 105 -13.32 -7.03 -6.13
C THR A 105 -12.35 -8.19 -6.22
N GLN A 106 -11.83 -8.45 -7.41
CA GLN A 106 -10.82 -9.49 -7.63
C GLN A 106 -9.53 -9.15 -6.88
N ARG A 107 -9.05 -7.90 -7.00
CA ARG A 107 -7.81 -7.45 -6.36
C ARG A 107 -7.84 -7.55 -4.84
N TYR A 108 -8.98 -7.30 -4.20
CA TYR A 108 -9.13 -7.48 -2.75
C TYR A 108 -9.19 -8.96 -2.34
N ARG A 109 -9.77 -9.83 -3.18
CA ARG A 109 -9.76 -11.29 -2.94
C ARG A 109 -8.37 -11.89 -3.08
N GLU A 110 -7.58 -11.44 -4.06
CA GLU A 110 -6.18 -11.85 -4.24
C GLU A 110 -5.32 -11.46 -3.02
N ASP A 111 -5.53 -10.24 -2.50
CA ASP A 111 -4.76 -9.69 -1.39
C ASP A 111 -5.61 -8.71 -0.57
N PRO A 112 -6.27 -9.20 0.51
CA PRO A 112 -7.14 -8.37 1.34
C PRO A 112 -6.43 -7.19 2.02
N VAL A 113 -5.11 -7.27 2.21
CA VAL A 113 -4.30 -6.16 2.76
C VAL A 113 -4.41 -4.90 1.91
N ARG A 114 -4.75 -5.03 0.62
CA ARG A 114 -4.99 -3.88 -0.25
C ARG A 114 -6.11 -2.96 0.25
N MET A 115 -7.11 -3.49 0.96
CA MET A 115 -8.16 -2.67 1.59
C MET A 115 -7.58 -1.72 2.66
N LEU A 116 -6.66 -2.20 3.51
CA LEU A 116 -5.95 -1.35 4.47
C LEU A 116 -5.04 -0.34 3.77
N ARG A 117 -4.43 -0.73 2.66
CA ARG A 117 -3.60 0.16 1.85
C ARG A 117 -4.42 1.27 1.22
N VAL A 118 -5.66 1.00 0.75
CA VAL A 118 -6.59 2.04 0.27
C VAL A 118 -6.79 3.10 1.34
N VAL A 119 -7.14 2.69 2.56
CA VAL A 119 -7.36 3.60 3.70
C VAL A 119 -6.12 4.44 3.97
N ARG A 120 -4.96 3.78 4.11
CA ARG A 120 -3.69 4.45 4.42
C ARG A 120 -3.28 5.45 3.33
N PHE A 121 -3.39 5.07 2.06
CA PHE A 121 -3.03 5.96 0.96
C PHE A 121 -4.02 7.12 0.81
N ALA A 122 -5.32 6.89 0.97
CA ALA A 122 -6.32 7.95 0.95
C ALA A 122 -6.05 9.01 2.04
N ALA A 123 -5.78 8.56 3.26
CA ALA A 123 -5.45 9.45 4.36
C ALA A 123 -4.12 10.22 4.12
N LYS A 124 -3.07 9.52 3.67
CA LYS A 124 -1.75 10.10 3.42
C LYS A 124 -1.75 11.12 2.29
N THR A 125 -2.46 10.85 1.19
CA THR A 125 -2.51 11.73 0.02
C THR A 125 -3.61 12.76 0.11
N GLN A 126 -4.59 12.56 1.01
CA GLN A 126 -5.84 13.32 1.07
C GLN A 126 -6.63 13.24 -0.25
N PHE A 127 -6.55 12.10 -0.93
CA PHE A 127 -7.28 11.82 -2.15
C PHE A 127 -8.59 11.10 -1.82
N GLU A 128 -9.61 11.36 -2.62
CA GLU A 128 -10.87 10.62 -2.56
C GLU A 128 -10.66 9.21 -3.11
N ILE A 129 -11.25 8.22 -2.45
CA ILE A 129 -11.26 6.85 -2.98
C ILE A 129 -12.25 6.78 -4.13
N GLU A 130 -11.82 6.29 -5.28
CA GLU A 130 -12.71 6.09 -6.42
C GLU A 130 -13.89 5.18 -6.03
N PRO A 131 -15.16 5.53 -6.41
CA PRO A 131 -16.34 4.78 -5.98
C PRO A 131 -16.28 3.27 -6.27
N LYS A 132 -15.77 2.86 -7.44
CA LYS A 132 -15.61 1.44 -7.79
C LYS A 132 -14.59 0.73 -6.92
N SER A 133 -13.55 1.45 -6.49
CA SER A 133 -12.53 0.93 -5.58
C SER A 133 -13.02 0.87 -4.13
N LEU A 134 -13.97 1.71 -3.75
CA LEU A 134 -14.57 1.78 -2.41
C LEU A 134 -15.67 0.73 -2.21
N GLU A 135 -16.57 0.59 -3.18
CA GLU A 135 -17.80 -0.19 -3.09
C GLU A 135 -17.62 -1.63 -2.55
N PRO A 136 -16.61 -2.43 -3.01
CA PRO A 136 -16.48 -3.81 -2.56
C PRO A 136 -15.93 -3.95 -1.13
N ILE A 137 -15.34 -2.91 -0.53
CA ILE A 137 -14.57 -3.01 0.71
C ILE A 137 -15.43 -3.55 1.86
N ALA A 138 -16.59 -2.96 2.11
CA ALA A 138 -17.44 -3.37 3.23
C ALA A 138 -17.88 -4.84 3.13
N SER A 139 -18.21 -5.32 1.93
CA SER A 139 -18.64 -6.70 1.70
C SER A 139 -17.49 -7.72 1.83
N LEU A 140 -16.25 -7.29 1.58
CA LEU A 140 -15.05 -8.13 1.60
C LEU A 140 -14.22 -7.95 2.87
N ALA A 141 -14.63 -7.10 3.80
CA ALA A 141 -13.90 -6.79 5.04
C ALA A 141 -13.53 -8.06 5.85
N HIS A 142 -14.41 -9.07 5.84
CA HIS A 142 -14.17 -10.35 6.53
C HIS A 142 -12.89 -11.07 6.05
N LEU A 143 -12.45 -10.85 4.81
CA LEU A 143 -11.23 -11.49 4.27
C LEU A 143 -9.94 -11.01 4.97
N ILE A 144 -9.98 -9.89 5.69
CA ILE A 144 -8.83 -9.41 6.46
C ILE A 144 -8.42 -10.41 7.54
N HIS A 145 -9.36 -11.15 8.10
CA HIS A 145 -9.07 -12.17 9.12
C HIS A 145 -8.26 -13.36 8.57
N ASP A 146 -8.24 -13.57 7.26
CA ASP A 146 -7.43 -14.61 6.59
C ASP A 146 -5.98 -14.17 6.31
N VAL A 147 -5.66 -12.90 6.56
CA VAL A 147 -4.32 -12.36 6.37
C VAL A 147 -3.39 -12.81 7.51
N PRO A 148 -2.16 -13.28 7.23
CA PRO A 148 -1.19 -13.61 8.27
C PRO A 148 -0.97 -12.44 9.24
N SER A 149 -1.01 -12.71 10.54
CA SER A 149 -0.93 -11.69 11.61
C SER A 149 0.27 -10.75 11.49
N ALA A 150 1.44 -11.29 11.12
CA ALA A 150 2.65 -10.50 10.93
C ALA A 150 2.48 -9.44 9.83
N ARG A 151 1.84 -9.82 8.72
CA ARG A 151 1.60 -8.92 7.58
C ARG A 151 0.53 -7.87 7.91
N LEU A 152 -0.50 -8.28 8.65
CA LEU A 152 -1.53 -7.38 9.15
C LEU A 152 -0.92 -6.36 10.11
N PHE A 153 -0.09 -6.81 11.05
CA PHE A 153 0.63 -5.95 11.99
C PHE A 153 1.50 -4.91 11.26
N ASP A 154 2.26 -5.33 10.24
CA ASP A 154 3.11 -4.43 9.46
C ASP A 154 2.31 -3.32 8.78
N GLU A 155 1.16 -3.63 8.19
CA GLU A 155 0.32 -2.60 7.54
C GLU A 155 -0.39 -1.70 8.56
N MET A 156 -0.83 -2.26 9.70
CA MET A 156 -1.40 -1.46 10.80
C MET A 156 -0.36 -0.51 11.40
N LEU A 157 0.87 -0.97 11.58
CA LEU A 157 1.96 -0.11 12.06
C LEU A 157 2.24 1.03 11.08
N LYS A 158 2.34 0.73 9.77
CA LYS A 158 2.51 1.76 8.73
C LYS A 158 1.36 2.77 8.71
N LEU A 159 0.13 2.33 8.99
CA LEU A 159 -1.03 3.20 9.07
C LEU A 159 -0.91 4.15 10.27
N LEU A 160 -0.55 3.63 11.44
CA LEU A 160 -0.44 4.41 12.67
C LEU A 160 0.76 5.38 12.71
N VAL A 161 1.87 5.03 12.03
CA VAL A 161 3.08 5.88 11.98
C VAL A 161 3.22 6.67 10.68
N SER A 162 2.13 6.81 9.93
CA SER A 162 2.14 7.46 8.60
C SER A 162 2.21 8.99 8.65
N GLY A 163 2.09 9.61 9.82
CA GLY A 163 1.84 11.04 9.97
C GLY A 163 0.38 11.44 9.69
N HIS A 164 -0.52 10.45 9.58
CA HIS A 164 -1.95 10.62 9.31
C HIS A 164 -2.79 9.57 10.08
N ALA A 165 -2.37 9.21 11.29
CA ALA A 165 -2.97 8.13 12.07
C ALA A 165 -4.46 8.37 12.34
N TRP A 166 -4.81 9.56 12.82
CA TRP A 166 -6.20 9.89 13.11
C TRP A 166 -7.10 9.82 11.88
N SER A 167 -6.69 10.41 10.76
CA SER A 167 -7.47 10.38 9.52
C SER A 167 -7.57 8.97 8.95
N SER A 168 -6.50 8.16 9.07
CA SER A 168 -6.50 6.76 8.65
C SER A 168 -7.50 5.92 9.46
N LEU A 169 -7.52 6.07 10.79
CA LEU A 169 -8.46 5.34 11.65
C LEU A 169 -9.91 5.75 11.39
N ARG A 170 -10.15 7.03 11.15
CA ARG A 170 -11.48 7.52 10.78
C ARG A 170 -11.94 6.90 9.46
N THR A 171 -11.10 6.97 8.42
CA THR A 171 -11.42 6.35 7.13
C THR A 171 -11.64 4.85 7.26
N LEU A 172 -10.85 4.15 8.08
CA LEU A 172 -10.99 2.72 8.33
C LEU A 172 -12.37 2.38 8.90
N ARG A 173 -12.89 3.20 9.81
CA ARG A 173 -14.26 3.06 10.35
C ARG A 173 -15.32 3.39 9.30
N ASP A 174 -15.15 4.50 8.57
CA ASP A 174 -16.11 4.94 7.56
C ASP A 174 -16.30 3.89 6.45
N VAL A 175 -15.28 3.07 6.16
CA VAL A 175 -15.35 1.99 5.15
C VAL A 175 -15.69 0.62 5.75
N GLY A 176 -15.90 0.52 7.07
CA GLY A 176 -16.29 -0.73 7.75
C GLY A 176 -15.17 -1.76 7.92
N LEU A 177 -13.92 -1.32 8.01
CA LEU A 177 -12.74 -2.17 8.21
C LEU A 177 -12.23 -2.21 9.66
N ASP A 178 -12.88 -1.49 10.56
CA ASP A 178 -12.47 -1.34 11.97
C ASP A 178 -12.72 -2.60 12.81
N GLN A 179 -13.70 -3.41 12.44
CA GLN A 179 -14.18 -4.51 13.27
C GLN A 179 -13.08 -5.55 13.55
N GLY A 180 -12.64 -5.57 14.80
CA GLY A 180 -11.69 -6.56 15.32
C GLY A 180 -10.23 -6.34 14.96
N LEU A 181 -9.87 -5.28 14.23
CA LEU A 181 -8.48 -4.96 13.91
C LEU A 181 -7.73 -4.33 15.09
N LEU A 182 -8.37 -3.44 15.80
CA LEU A 182 -7.81 -2.73 16.96
C LEU A 182 -8.84 -2.64 18.09
N PRO A 183 -9.28 -3.76 18.69
CA PRO A 183 -10.39 -3.78 19.63
C PRO A 183 -10.23 -2.85 20.85
N MET A 184 -8.99 -2.70 21.35
CA MET A 184 -8.72 -1.78 22.46
C MET A 184 -8.84 -0.32 22.04
N LEU A 185 -8.36 0.02 20.86
CA LEU A 185 -8.44 1.39 20.34
C LEU A 185 -9.88 1.75 20.00
N ASP A 186 -10.62 0.82 19.41
CA ASP A 186 -12.04 0.98 19.11
C ASP A 186 -12.84 1.26 20.38
N ALA A 187 -12.62 0.47 21.45
CA ALA A 187 -13.28 0.66 22.75
C ALA A 187 -12.93 2.00 23.41
N ILE A 188 -11.71 2.51 23.22
CA ILE A 188 -11.29 3.81 23.73
C ILE A 188 -11.94 4.94 22.94
N LEU A 189 -11.93 4.84 21.59
CA LEU A 189 -12.50 5.86 20.73
C LEU A 189 -14.03 5.96 20.82
N GLU A 190 -14.71 4.85 21.15
CA GLU A 190 -16.15 4.85 21.44
C GLU A 190 -16.53 5.57 22.73
N LYS A 191 -15.71 5.42 23.78
CA LYS A 191 -16.01 5.99 25.11
C LYS A 191 -15.74 7.49 25.20
N ASP A 192 -14.73 7.98 24.51
CA ASP A 192 -14.16 9.30 24.79
C ASP A 192 -14.64 10.44 23.88
N GLY A 193 -15.38 10.16 22.81
CA GLY A 193 -15.82 11.19 21.86
C GLY A 193 -14.67 11.91 21.14
N GLN A 194 -14.97 13.05 20.48
CA GLN A 194 -14.01 13.74 19.60
C GLN A 194 -12.85 14.47 20.33
N THR A 195 -12.87 14.56 21.66
CA THR A 195 -11.87 15.30 22.47
C THR A 195 -10.99 14.39 23.34
N SER A 196 -10.88 13.13 22.96
CA SER A 196 -10.25 12.10 23.77
C SER A 196 -8.73 12.21 23.86
N PHE A 197 -8.17 11.68 24.94
CA PHE A 197 -6.73 11.46 25.10
C PHE A 197 -6.16 10.66 23.92
N ALA A 198 -6.90 9.67 23.40
CA ALA A 198 -6.49 8.87 22.25
C ALA A 198 -6.31 9.72 20.98
N LYS A 199 -7.21 10.65 20.70
CA LYS A 199 -7.07 11.60 19.59
C LYS A 199 -5.83 12.48 19.78
N LEU A 200 -5.66 13.06 20.96
CA LEU A 200 -4.48 13.89 21.25
C LEU A 200 -3.17 13.11 21.11
N ALA A 201 -3.13 11.84 21.56
CA ALA A 201 -1.96 10.98 21.40
C ALA A 201 -1.66 10.68 19.92
N LEU A 202 -2.67 10.38 19.12
CA LEU A 202 -2.52 10.13 17.67
C LEU A 202 -2.10 11.39 16.92
N ASP A 203 -2.70 12.55 17.21
CA ASP A 203 -2.31 13.84 16.62
C ASP A 203 -0.85 14.21 16.97
N ARG A 204 -0.36 13.80 18.16
CA ARG A 204 1.04 13.97 18.56
C ARG A 204 1.99 12.98 17.87
N THR A 205 1.51 11.80 17.53
CA THR A 205 2.26 10.80 16.78
C THR A 205 2.43 11.24 15.30
N ASP A 206 1.52 12.08 14.81
CA ASP A 206 1.51 12.60 13.44
C ASP A 206 2.42 13.84 13.27
N GLN A 207 3.01 14.38 14.32
CA GLN A 207 3.97 15.50 14.31
C GLN A 207 5.43 15.03 14.23
#